data_a9de2d12a3c284c170cda64fecb3d44d
#
_entry.id   a9de2d12a3c284c170cda64fecb3d44d
#
_cell.length_a   1.000
_cell.length_b   1.000
_cell.length_c   1.000
_cell.angle_alpha   90.00
_cell.angle_beta   90.00
_cell.angle_gamma   90.00
#
_symmetry.space_group_name_H-M   'P 1'
#
loop_
_entity.id
_entity.type
_entity.pdbx_description
1 polymer ?
#
loop_
_entity_poly.entity_id
_entity_poly.type
_entity_poly.pdbx_seq_one_letter_code
_entity_poly.pdbx_strand_id
1 'polypeptide(L)'
;MTLRQLETIYAIMRAGSITAAARNLHVTQPAISAVLKHTEQQLKMKLFERIGGRLHPTPEALSLLPDLEEIFGRIDTVSRMVQELHDGRTGKLVIATSPTLVNALLPQAVAALRKSSPKVQVIVDSLPTPLAIARVSRREADMGIDYAPVADSALDAEDLLTTEMTCAVPAAHPLARKKEIRAADLAGESVIATGPTTRLGMLIEDACRSAGETPPVIGIAASSSLTACMMVSRGAGLALVDSSIERCGKFDDLVFLPFRPRIDILIQLIFPRDRPRSRATRQLANWMKKKA
;
A
#
# COMPACT_ATOMS: atom_id res chain seq x y z
N MET A 1 12.78 -20.21 -24.13
CA MET A 1 11.50 -19.50 -23.98
C MET A 1 11.70 -18.04 -24.41
N THR A 2 10.76 -17.44 -25.16
CA THR A 2 10.86 -16.06 -25.68
C THR A 2 10.06 -15.10 -24.80
N LEU A 3 10.35 -13.79 -24.88
CA LEU A 3 9.60 -12.77 -24.14
C LEU A 3 8.09 -12.81 -24.46
N ARG A 4 7.74 -13.06 -25.74
CA ARG A 4 6.33 -13.19 -26.16
C ARG A 4 5.63 -14.39 -25.54
N GLN A 5 6.34 -15.49 -25.31
CA GLN A 5 5.80 -16.67 -24.61
C GLN A 5 5.55 -16.36 -23.12
N LEU A 6 6.51 -15.66 -22.48
CA LEU A 6 6.35 -15.19 -21.08
C LEU A 6 5.18 -14.23 -20.94
N GLU A 7 5.07 -13.25 -21.84
CA GLU A 7 3.99 -12.27 -21.90
C GLU A 7 2.61 -12.96 -22.04
N THR A 8 2.53 -13.97 -22.92
CA THR A 8 1.30 -14.74 -23.11
C THR A 8 0.90 -15.47 -21.83
N ILE A 9 1.83 -16.16 -21.15
CA ILE A 9 1.58 -16.88 -19.90
C ILE A 9 1.10 -15.88 -18.84
N TYR A 10 1.82 -14.79 -18.65
CA TYR A 10 1.51 -13.74 -17.67
C TYR A 10 0.13 -13.13 -17.91
N ALA A 11 -0.18 -12.79 -19.18
CA ALA A 11 -1.48 -12.22 -19.54
C ALA A 11 -2.63 -13.19 -19.27
N ILE A 12 -2.47 -14.50 -19.54
CA ILE A 12 -3.49 -15.50 -19.25
C ILE A 12 -3.69 -15.63 -17.74
N MET A 13 -2.61 -15.68 -16.95
CA MET A 13 -2.68 -15.77 -15.49
C MET A 13 -3.45 -14.59 -14.88
N ARG A 14 -3.12 -13.36 -15.33
CA ARG A 14 -3.78 -12.13 -14.86
C ARG A 14 -5.25 -12.01 -15.30
N ALA A 15 -5.55 -12.45 -16.52
CA ALA A 15 -6.89 -12.31 -17.11
C ALA A 15 -7.84 -13.47 -16.78
N GLY A 16 -7.31 -14.60 -16.29
CA GLY A 16 -8.09 -15.81 -15.97
C GLY A 16 -8.71 -16.52 -17.20
N SER A 17 -8.49 -16.00 -18.43
CA SER A 17 -8.98 -16.62 -19.65
C SER A 17 -8.17 -16.22 -20.88
N ILE A 18 -8.08 -17.13 -21.85
CA ILE A 18 -7.37 -16.89 -23.12
C ILE A 18 -8.00 -15.72 -23.90
N THR A 19 -9.33 -15.63 -23.91
CA THR A 19 -10.04 -14.56 -24.62
C THR A 19 -9.78 -13.18 -24.02
N ALA A 20 -9.78 -13.07 -22.67
CA ALA A 20 -9.46 -11.81 -22.01
C ALA A 20 -7.98 -11.44 -22.17
N ALA A 21 -7.06 -12.40 -22.11
CA ALA A 21 -5.65 -12.20 -22.39
C ALA A 21 -5.40 -11.67 -23.83
N ALA A 22 -6.11 -12.26 -24.81
CA ALA A 22 -6.02 -11.83 -26.20
C ALA A 22 -6.47 -10.36 -26.38
N ARG A 23 -7.54 -9.95 -25.70
CA ARG A 23 -7.99 -8.55 -25.70
C ARG A 23 -6.93 -7.62 -25.08
N ASN A 24 -6.38 -7.99 -23.95
CA ASN A 24 -5.36 -7.19 -23.24
C ASN A 24 -4.09 -7.02 -24.05
N LEU A 25 -3.71 -8.04 -24.83
CA LEU A 25 -2.53 -8.03 -25.70
C LEU A 25 -2.83 -7.53 -27.13
N HIS A 26 -4.06 -7.10 -27.42
CA HIS A 26 -4.50 -6.63 -28.74
C HIS A 26 -4.21 -7.62 -29.88
N VAL A 27 -4.42 -8.91 -29.63
CA VAL A 27 -4.24 -9.99 -30.60
C VAL A 27 -5.48 -10.89 -30.67
N THR A 28 -5.51 -11.81 -31.63
CA THR A 28 -6.62 -12.75 -31.73
C THR A 28 -6.50 -13.92 -30.74
N GLN A 29 -7.62 -14.45 -30.26
CA GLN A 29 -7.64 -15.59 -29.36
C GLN A 29 -6.92 -16.85 -29.93
N PRO A 30 -7.06 -17.19 -31.25
CA PRO A 30 -6.27 -18.28 -31.82
C PRO A 30 -4.76 -18.07 -31.73
N ALA A 31 -4.27 -16.83 -31.86
CA ALA A 31 -2.84 -16.51 -31.75
C ALA A 31 -2.32 -16.81 -30.33
N ILE A 32 -3.05 -16.39 -29.29
CA ILE A 32 -2.69 -16.69 -27.89
C ILE A 32 -2.72 -18.21 -27.63
N SER A 33 -3.76 -18.90 -28.12
CA SER A 33 -3.85 -20.35 -27.99
C SER A 33 -2.70 -21.09 -28.66
N ALA A 34 -2.29 -20.65 -29.84
CA ALA A 34 -1.16 -21.24 -30.56
C ALA A 34 0.17 -21.04 -29.83
N VAL A 35 0.42 -19.83 -29.31
CA VAL A 35 1.62 -19.50 -28.51
C VAL A 35 1.64 -20.36 -27.24
N LEU A 36 0.53 -20.43 -26.49
CA LEU A 36 0.44 -21.26 -25.29
C LEU A 36 0.74 -22.72 -25.60
N LYS A 37 0.05 -23.31 -26.59
CA LYS A 37 0.23 -24.71 -27.00
C LYS A 37 1.67 -25.00 -27.38
N HIS A 38 2.30 -24.11 -28.18
CA HIS A 38 3.69 -24.27 -28.58
C HIS A 38 4.64 -24.21 -27.37
N THR A 39 4.38 -23.28 -26.42
CA THR A 39 5.18 -23.14 -25.21
C THR A 39 5.08 -24.38 -24.32
N GLU A 40 3.88 -24.90 -24.08
CA GLU A 40 3.69 -26.15 -23.32
C GLU A 40 4.38 -27.36 -23.97
N GLN A 41 4.32 -27.47 -25.30
CA GLN A 41 5.02 -28.51 -26.06
C GLN A 41 6.54 -28.39 -25.92
N GLN A 42 7.09 -27.17 -26.04
CA GLN A 42 8.52 -26.92 -25.87
C GLN A 42 9.00 -27.23 -24.46
N LEU A 43 8.23 -26.89 -23.44
CA LEU A 43 8.56 -27.14 -22.04
C LEU A 43 8.24 -28.58 -21.60
N LYS A 44 7.51 -29.34 -22.41
CA LYS A 44 7.01 -30.68 -22.11
C LYS A 44 6.20 -30.75 -20.81
N MET A 45 5.52 -29.66 -20.47
CA MET A 45 4.66 -29.55 -19.30
C MET A 45 3.42 -28.70 -19.60
N LYS A 46 2.34 -28.95 -18.86
CA LYS A 46 1.14 -28.10 -18.89
C LYS A 46 1.32 -26.91 -17.96
N LEU A 47 0.93 -25.73 -18.44
CA LEU A 47 0.90 -24.52 -17.66
C LEU A 47 -0.52 -24.14 -17.22
N PHE A 48 -1.52 -24.65 -17.97
CA PHE A 48 -2.93 -24.42 -17.63
C PHE A 48 -3.75 -25.68 -17.85
N GLU A 49 -4.75 -25.85 -17.00
CA GLU A 49 -5.73 -26.94 -17.06
C GLU A 49 -7.16 -26.39 -17.06
N ARG A 50 -8.09 -27.18 -17.65
CA ARG A 50 -9.51 -26.84 -17.63
C ARG A 50 -10.22 -27.66 -16.55
N ILE A 51 -10.69 -26.97 -15.52
CA ILE A 51 -11.47 -27.55 -14.42
C ILE A 51 -12.85 -26.89 -14.41
N GLY A 52 -13.90 -27.67 -14.57
CA GLY A 52 -15.27 -27.13 -14.62
C GLY A 52 -15.52 -26.12 -15.75
N GLY A 53 -14.81 -26.27 -16.89
CA GLY A 53 -14.90 -25.36 -18.04
C GLY A 53 -14.08 -24.07 -17.90
N ARG A 54 -13.47 -23.80 -16.75
CA ARG A 54 -12.60 -22.65 -16.49
C ARG A 54 -11.13 -23.02 -16.63
N LEU A 55 -10.33 -22.04 -17.04
CA LEU A 55 -8.88 -22.19 -17.18
C LEU A 55 -8.22 -21.88 -15.82
N HIS A 56 -7.43 -22.81 -15.32
CA HIS A 56 -6.68 -22.67 -14.07
C HIS A 56 -5.18 -22.86 -14.34
N PRO A 57 -4.31 -22.04 -13.72
CA PRO A 57 -2.87 -22.25 -13.80
C PRO A 57 -2.48 -23.51 -12.99
N THR A 58 -1.51 -24.28 -13.50
CA THR A 58 -0.90 -25.39 -12.77
C THR A 58 0.03 -24.89 -11.66
N PRO A 59 0.42 -25.73 -10.68
CA PRO A 59 1.42 -25.37 -9.67
C PRO A 59 2.74 -24.88 -10.29
N GLU A 60 3.16 -25.49 -11.40
CA GLU A 60 4.36 -25.08 -12.14
C GLU A 60 4.21 -23.66 -12.72
N ALA A 61 3.04 -23.34 -13.29
CA ALA A 61 2.77 -22.00 -13.78
C ALA A 61 2.74 -20.98 -12.61
N LEU A 62 2.10 -21.33 -11.48
CA LEU A 62 2.05 -20.48 -10.30
C LEU A 62 3.45 -20.18 -9.74
N SER A 63 4.38 -21.12 -9.80
CA SER A 63 5.77 -20.91 -9.36
C SER A 63 6.52 -19.86 -10.20
N LEU A 64 6.11 -19.65 -11.45
CA LEU A 64 6.70 -18.63 -12.33
C LEU A 64 6.13 -17.22 -12.11
N LEU A 65 4.99 -17.11 -11.44
CA LEU A 65 4.27 -15.84 -11.34
C LEU A 65 5.09 -14.70 -10.71
N PRO A 66 5.83 -14.90 -9.60
CA PRO A 66 6.62 -13.83 -9.00
C PRO A 66 7.68 -13.25 -9.96
N ASP A 67 8.38 -14.14 -10.69
CA ASP A 67 9.41 -13.72 -11.64
C ASP A 67 8.80 -13.01 -12.86
N LEU A 68 7.64 -13.48 -13.34
CA LEU A 68 6.91 -12.83 -14.43
C LEU A 68 6.43 -11.43 -14.03
N GLU A 69 5.94 -11.27 -12.80
CA GLU A 69 5.54 -9.97 -12.25
C GLU A 69 6.73 -9.01 -12.19
N GLU A 70 7.89 -9.49 -11.76
CA GLU A 70 9.10 -8.67 -11.74
C GLU A 70 9.54 -8.24 -13.14
N ILE A 71 9.60 -9.17 -14.10
CA ILE A 71 10.03 -8.90 -15.49
C ILE A 71 9.09 -7.86 -16.13
N PHE A 72 7.77 -8.06 -16.06
CA PHE A 72 6.82 -7.16 -16.71
C PHE A 72 6.71 -5.82 -16.00
N GLY A 73 6.86 -5.78 -14.68
CA GLY A 73 6.99 -4.53 -13.92
C GLY A 73 8.22 -3.72 -14.35
N ARG A 74 9.35 -4.36 -14.67
CA ARG A 74 10.55 -3.70 -15.22
C ARG A 74 10.33 -3.17 -16.65
N ILE A 75 9.63 -3.92 -17.50
CA ILE A 75 9.28 -3.47 -18.87
C ILE A 75 8.39 -2.23 -18.82
N ASP A 76 7.37 -2.21 -17.96
CA ASP A 76 6.50 -1.05 -17.75
C ASP A 76 7.29 0.16 -17.25
N THR A 77 8.29 -0.05 -16.42
CA THR A 77 9.18 1.00 -15.93
C THR A 77 9.99 1.61 -17.06
N VAL A 78 10.59 0.79 -17.93
CA VAL A 78 11.34 1.25 -19.12
C VAL A 78 10.44 2.01 -20.08
N SER A 79 9.24 1.49 -20.34
CA SER A 79 8.25 2.15 -21.22
C SER A 79 7.86 3.54 -20.70
N ARG A 80 7.68 3.68 -19.36
CA ARG A 80 7.45 4.98 -18.73
C ARG A 80 8.65 5.93 -18.89
N MET A 81 9.87 5.42 -18.70
CA MET A 81 11.09 6.23 -18.88
C MET A 81 11.21 6.76 -20.30
N VAL A 82 10.90 5.95 -21.31
CA VAL A 82 10.90 6.37 -22.71
C VAL A 82 9.87 7.47 -22.97
N GLN A 83 8.66 7.33 -22.43
CA GLN A 83 7.63 8.36 -22.51
C GLN A 83 8.05 9.67 -21.82
N GLU A 84 8.64 9.58 -20.62
CA GLU A 84 9.18 10.74 -19.88
C GLU A 84 10.27 11.49 -20.69
N LEU A 85 11.12 10.76 -21.40
CA LEU A 85 12.15 11.33 -22.28
C LEU A 85 11.54 12.01 -23.51
N HIS A 86 10.47 11.44 -24.08
CA HIS A 86 9.80 11.99 -25.25
C HIS A 86 9.01 13.26 -24.94
N ASP A 87 8.30 13.30 -23.82
CA ASP A 87 7.37 14.37 -23.46
C ASP A 87 8.04 15.59 -22.80
N GLY A 88 9.31 15.51 -22.45
CA GLY A 88 10.17 16.62 -21.96
C GLY A 88 9.62 17.52 -20.83
N ARG A 89 8.32 17.40 -20.49
CA ARG A 89 7.59 18.20 -19.49
C ARG A 89 6.37 17.52 -18.87
N THR A 90 6.01 16.30 -19.25
CA THR A 90 4.82 15.56 -18.75
C THR A 90 5.28 14.26 -18.11
N GLY A 91 5.74 14.35 -16.87
CA GLY A 91 6.12 13.15 -16.12
C GLY A 91 4.89 12.48 -15.48
N LYS A 92 4.97 11.18 -15.29
CA LYS A 92 4.08 10.39 -14.45
C LYS A 92 4.77 10.21 -13.09
N LEU A 93 4.05 10.43 -12.00
CA LEU A 93 4.48 10.15 -10.65
C LEU A 93 3.57 9.10 -10.04
N VAL A 94 4.12 7.94 -9.75
CA VAL A 94 3.41 6.84 -9.10
C VAL A 94 3.85 6.75 -7.64
N ILE A 95 2.87 6.80 -6.73
CA ILE A 95 3.08 6.77 -5.28
C ILE A 95 2.34 5.54 -4.74
N ALA A 96 3.04 4.66 -4.03
CA ALA A 96 2.44 3.52 -3.36
C ALA A 96 2.53 3.69 -1.84
N THR A 97 1.41 3.55 -1.13
CA THR A 97 1.37 3.71 0.32
C THR A 97 0.13 3.07 0.94
N SER A 98 0.11 2.95 2.27
CA SER A 98 -1.02 2.40 2.99
C SER A 98 -2.26 3.32 2.96
N PRO A 99 -3.48 2.76 3.11
CA PRO A 99 -4.72 3.54 3.07
C PRO A 99 -4.76 4.67 4.10
N THR A 100 -4.19 4.49 5.28
CA THR A 100 -4.12 5.56 6.30
C THR A 100 -3.27 6.73 5.81
N LEU A 101 -2.05 6.46 5.34
CA LEU A 101 -1.09 7.48 4.95
C LEU A 101 -1.49 8.20 3.65
N VAL A 102 -2.18 7.51 2.72
CA VAL A 102 -2.81 8.16 1.55
C VAL A 102 -3.69 9.31 2.01
N ASN A 103 -4.61 9.04 2.91
CA ASN A 103 -5.62 10.01 3.32
C ASN A 103 -5.02 11.13 4.20
N ALA A 104 -4.07 10.77 5.07
CA ALA A 104 -3.49 11.70 6.02
C ALA A 104 -2.49 12.69 5.39
N LEU A 105 -1.66 12.23 4.43
CA LEU A 105 -0.48 12.99 4.02
C LEU A 105 -0.50 13.45 2.56
N LEU A 106 -1.12 12.68 1.66
CA LEU A 106 -1.02 12.96 0.23
C LEU A 106 -1.93 14.09 -0.30
N PRO A 107 -3.14 14.33 0.20
CA PRO A 107 -4.04 15.28 -0.44
C PRO A 107 -3.45 16.68 -0.59
N GLN A 108 -2.87 17.22 0.48
CA GLN A 108 -2.25 18.55 0.46
C GLN A 108 -0.96 18.57 -0.37
N ALA A 109 -0.15 17.51 -0.29
CA ALA A 109 1.11 17.39 -1.02
C ALA A 109 0.87 17.32 -2.54
N VAL A 110 -0.10 16.50 -2.97
CA VAL A 110 -0.50 16.38 -4.38
C VAL A 110 -1.11 17.68 -4.89
N ALA A 111 -1.96 18.35 -4.08
CA ALA A 111 -2.51 19.65 -4.45
C ALA A 111 -1.42 20.71 -4.68
N ALA A 112 -0.39 20.74 -3.82
CA ALA A 112 0.75 21.65 -3.97
C ALA A 112 1.60 21.31 -5.22
N LEU A 113 1.86 20.01 -5.46
CA LEU A 113 2.56 19.56 -6.66
C LEU A 113 1.81 19.97 -7.94
N ARG A 114 0.49 19.79 -7.97
CA ARG A 114 -0.34 20.17 -9.13
C ARG A 114 -0.31 21.65 -9.44
N LYS A 115 -0.19 22.53 -8.42
CA LYS A 115 -0.01 23.98 -8.62
C LYS A 115 1.32 24.32 -9.28
N SER A 116 2.40 23.64 -8.91
CA SER A 116 3.75 23.91 -9.43
C SER A 116 4.08 23.13 -10.71
N SER A 117 3.42 21.99 -10.93
CA SER A 117 3.65 21.07 -12.05
C SER A 117 2.33 20.53 -12.60
N PRO A 118 1.51 21.40 -13.25
CA PRO A 118 0.13 21.06 -13.65
C PRO A 118 0.02 19.94 -14.69
N LYS A 119 1.10 19.65 -15.43
CA LYS A 119 1.14 18.63 -16.47
C LYS A 119 1.58 17.26 -15.95
N VAL A 120 2.05 17.15 -14.71
CA VAL A 120 2.42 15.86 -14.10
C VAL A 120 1.18 15.05 -13.81
N GLN A 121 1.11 13.83 -14.36
CA GLN A 121 0.10 12.84 -13.98
C GLN A 121 0.51 12.21 -12.65
N VAL A 122 -0.33 12.28 -11.64
CA VAL A 122 -0.10 11.62 -10.34
C VAL A 122 -1.02 10.41 -10.24
N ILE A 123 -0.43 9.25 -9.95
CA ILE A 123 -1.14 8.02 -9.63
C ILE A 123 -0.84 7.68 -8.18
N VAL A 124 -1.89 7.43 -7.42
CA VAL A 124 -1.80 7.05 -6.01
C VAL A 124 -2.38 5.65 -5.85
N ASP A 125 -1.52 4.71 -5.51
CA ASP A 125 -1.89 3.34 -5.23
C ASP A 125 -2.01 3.15 -3.72
N SER A 126 -3.25 2.93 -3.27
CA SER A 126 -3.56 2.62 -1.88
C SER A 126 -3.55 1.11 -1.69
N LEU A 127 -2.52 0.59 -1.03
CA LEU A 127 -2.22 -0.84 -0.91
C LEU A 127 -1.90 -1.22 0.53
N PRO A 128 -2.11 -2.48 0.94
CA PRO A 128 -1.53 -3.00 2.18
C PRO A 128 -0.01 -2.76 2.20
N THR A 129 0.54 -2.38 3.37
CA THR A 129 1.97 -2.04 3.55
C THR A 129 2.95 -2.98 2.84
N PRO A 130 2.88 -4.32 2.95
CA PRO A 130 3.84 -5.18 2.26
C PRO A 130 3.79 -5.04 0.74
N LEU A 131 2.59 -4.84 0.18
CA LEU A 131 2.40 -4.65 -1.27
C LEU A 131 2.87 -3.27 -1.72
N ALA A 132 2.66 -2.22 -0.91
CA ALA A 132 3.15 -0.89 -1.20
C ALA A 132 4.69 -0.86 -1.23
N ILE A 133 5.35 -1.45 -0.24
CA ILE A 133 6.81 -1.61 -0.18
C ILE A 133 7.32 -2.39 -1.40
N ALA A 134 6.74 -3.56 -1.68
CA ALA A 134 7.13 -4.38 -2.83
C ALA A 134 7.01 -3.64 -4.16
N ARG A 135 5.98 -2.79 -4.32
CA ARG A 135 5.77 -2.02 -5.53
C ARG A 135 6.85 -0.96 -5.75
N VAL A 136 7.32 -0.32 -4.67
CA VAL A 136 8.44 0.61 -4.73
C VAL A 136 9.76 -0.14 -4.99
N SER A 137 10.00 -1.24 -4.29
CA SER A 137 11.19 -2.08 -4.44
C SER A 137 11.32 -2.62 -5.88
N ARG A 138 10.21 -3.03 -6.49
CA ARG A 138 10.16 -3.47 -7.90
C ARG A 138 10.20 -2.32 -8.91
N ARG A 139 10.33 -1.08 -8.47
CA ARG A 139 10.35 0.12 -9.34
C ARG A 139 9.05 0.36 -10.13
N GLU A 140 7.96 -0.23 -9.70
CA GLU A 140 6.61 -0.01 -10.25
C GLU A 140 5.99 1.29 -9.73
N ALA A 141 6.48 1.79 -8.59
CA ALA A 141 6.21 3.11 -8.04
C ALA A 141 7.51 3.92 -7.92
N ASP A 142 7.40 5.24 -8.03
CA ASP A 142 8.53 6.18 -7.97
C ASP A 142 8.90 6.54 -6.53
N MET A 143 7.94 6.40 -5.61
CA MET A 143 8.11 6.57 -4.18
C MET A 143 6.99 5.93 -3.39
N GLY A 144 7.22 5.73 -2.11
CA GLY A 144 6.21 5.33 -1.15
C GLY A 144 6.28 6.14 0.13
N ILE A 145 5.30 5.91 1.00
CA ILE A 145 5.27 6.42 2.37
C ILE A 145 4.87 5.25 3.25
N ASP A 146 5.65 4.96 4.28
CA ASP A 146 5.33 3.83 5.15
C ASP A 146 5.84 4.03 6.59
N TYR A 147 5.40 3.14 7.46
CA TYR A 147 5.80 3.11 8.86
C TYR A 147 7.19 2.46 9.02
N ALA A 148 8.07 3.13 9.75
CA ALA A 148 9.43 2.65 10.01
C ALA A 148 9.47 1.46 10.98
N PRO A 149 10.53 0.64 10.92
CA PRO A 149 11.56 0.63 9.90
C PRO A 149 11.12 -0.10 8.64
N VAL A 150 11.50 0.41 7.49
CA VAL A 150 11.35 -0.30 6.21
C VAL A 150 12.65 -1.06 5.95
N ALA A 151 12.62 -2.36 6.16
CA ALA A 151 13.78 -3.24 6.02
C ALA A 151 13.78 -3.90 4.62
N ASP A 152 14.16 -3.13 3.59
CA ASP A 152 14.35 -3.63 2.24
C ASP A 152 15.64 -3.02 1.65
N SER A 153 16.61 -3.87 1.29
CA SER A 153 17.91 -3.43 0.78
C SER A 153 17.83 -2.73 -0.58
N ALA A 154 16.77 -2.90 -1.32
CA ALA A 154 16.53 -2.23 -2.61
C ALA A 154 15.97 -0.81 -2.45
N LEU A 155 15.66 -0.39 -1.22
CA LEU A 155 15.06 0.89 -0.92
C LEU A 155 15.99 1.82 -0.14
N ASP A 156 15.86 3.11 -0.40
CA ASP A 156 16.33 4.19 0.45
C ASP A 156 15.14 4.71 1.25
N ALA A 157 15.26 4.73 2.57
CA ALA A 157 14.27 5.27 3.47
C ALA A 157 14.76 6.59 4.08
N GLU A 158 13.89 7.59 4.13
CA GLU A 158 14.17 8.92 4.70
C GLU A 158 13.07 9.29 5.68
N ASP A 159 13.45 9.68 6.89
CA ASP A 159 12.49 10.07 7.92
C ASP A 159 11.67 11.28 7.45
N LEU A 160 10.36 11.19 7.64
CA LEU A 160 9.43 12.24 7.27
C LEU A 160 8.90 12.96 8.52
N LEU A 161 8.23 12.23 9.39
CA LEU A 161 7.69 12.79 10.65
C LEU A 161 7.46 11.65 11.65
N THR A 162 7.39 12.03 12.93
CA THR A 162 6.97 11.14 14.01
C THR A 162 5.58 11.54 14.47
N THR A 163 4.68 10.57 14.57
CA THR A 163 3.35 10.68 15.14
C THR A 163 3.27 9.85 16.41
N GLU A 164 2.12 9.79 17.07
CA GLU A 164 1.91 8.91 18.20
C GLU A 164 0.60 8.11 18.04
N MET A 165 0.50 7.04 18.81
CA MET A 165 -0.75 6.28 18.91
C MET A 165 -1.76 7.08 19.73
N THR A 166 -2.97 7.22 19.19
CA THR A 166 -4.11 7.86 19.85
C THR A 166 -5.31 6.92 19.90
N CYS A 167 -6.22 7.21 20.83
CA CYS A 167 -7.51 6.54 20.87
C CYS A 167 -8.59 7.50 20.37
N ALA A 168 -9.27 7.12 19.29
CA ALA A 168 -10.47 7.79 18.82
C ALA A 168 -11.67 7.31 19.65
N VAL A 169 -12.33 8.24 20.32
CA VAL A 169 -13.42 8.01 21.27
C VAL A 169 -14.63 8.83 20.83
N PRO A 170 -15.87 8.29 20.80
CA PRO A 170 -17.05 9.11 20.57
C PRO A 170 -17.14 10.24 21.59
N ALA A 171 -17.45 11.47 21.16
CA ALA A 171 -17.50 12.63 22.04
C ALA A 171 -18.47 12.47 23.23
N ALA A 172 -19.54 11.67 23.06
CA ALA A 172 -20.49 11.36 24.11
C ALA A 172 -20.04 10.24 25.07
N HIS A 173 -18.95 9.54 24.80
CA HIS A 173 -18.47 8.41 25.59
C HIS A 173 -17.86 8.90 26.92
N PRO A 174 -18.01 8.16 28.04
CA PRO A 174 -17.42 8.57 29.34
C PRO A 174 -15.91 8.79 29.27
N LEU A 175 -15.18 7.98 28.50
CA LEU A 175 -13.74 8.08 28.32
C LEU A 175 -13.30 9.36 27.58
N ALA A 176 -14.18 10.04 26.84
CA ALA A 176 -13.86 11.29 26.15
C ALA A 176 -13.49 12.44 27.12
N ARG A 177 -13.84 12.30 28.42
CA ARG A 177 -13.49 13.28 29.46
C ARG A 177 -12.09 13.10 30.05
N LYS A 178 -11.41 12.01 29.71
CA LYS A 178 -10.03 11.75 30.16
C LYS A 178 -9.04 12.61 29.40
N LYS A 179 -7.84 12.74 29.95
CA LYS A 179 -6.70 13.42 29.29
C LYS A 179 -5.88 12.47 28.42
N GLU A 180 -5.94 11.19 28.75
CA GLU A 180 -5.23 10.09 28.05
C GLU A 180 -6.01 8.79 28.27
N ILE A 181 -5.78 7.81 27.40
CA ILE A 181 -6.36 6.46 27.49
C ILE A 181 -5.24 5.46 27.75
N ARG A 182 -5.41 4.63 28.80
CA ARG A 182 -4.51 3.51 29.12
C ARG A 182 -5.08 2.20 28.58
N ALA A 183 -4.22 1.21 28.40
CA ALA A 183 -4.67 -0.13 28.00
C ALA A 183 -5.75 -0.69 28.93
N ALA A 184 -5.64 -0.45 30.25
CA ALA A 184 -6.64 -0.88 31.25
C ALA A 184 -8.00 -0.20 31.06
N ASP A 185 -8.06 1.02 30.51
CA ASP A 185 -9.34 1.73 30.28
C ASP A 185 -10.16 1.11 29.14
N LEU A 186 -9.51 0.31 28.32
CA LEU A 186 -10.12 -0.39 27.19
C LEU A 186 -10.64 -1.78 27.56
N ALA A 187 -10.47 -2.18 28.83
CA ALA A 187 -10.98 -3.46 29.32
C ALA A 187 -12.52 -3.46 29.28
N GLY A 188 -13.10 -4.42 28.58
CA GLY A 188 -14.55 -4.52 28.37
C GLY A 188 -15.13 -3.65 27.29
N GLU A 189 -14.32 -2.80 26.65
CA GLU A 189 -14.73 -2.00 25.51
C GLU A 189 -14.57 -2.77 24.18
N SER A 190 -15.36 -2.41 23.18
CA SER A 190 -15.15 -2.89 21.80
C SER A 190 -14.02 -2.08 21.15
N VAL A 191 -12.84 -2.68 21.08
CA VAL A 191 -11.65 -2.01 20.52
C VAL A 191 -11.46 -2.33 19.05
N ILE A 192 -11.31 -1.28 18.25
CA ILE A 192 -11.02 -1.33 16.82
C ILE A 192 -9.56 -0.91 16.64
N ALA A 193 -8.78 -1.70 15.91
CA ALA A 193 -7.41 -1.32 15.54
C ALA A 193 -7.01 -2.01 14.23
N THR A 194 -5.80 -1.72 13.74
CA THR A 194 -5.21 -2.56 12.71
C THR A 194 -4.85 -3.94 13.28
N GLY A 195 -4.89 -4.97 12.44
CA GLY A 195 -4.65 -6.34 12.88
C GLY A 195 -3.29 -6.53 13.59
N PRO A 196 -3.16 -7.52 14.49
CA PRO A 196 -1.97 -7.71 15.32
C PRO A 196 -0.69 -8.02 14.52
N THR A 197 -0.82 -8.52 13.31
CA THR A 197 0.31 -8.78 12.39
C THR A 197 0.75 -7.55 11.61
N THR A 198 0.08 -6.42 11.76
CA THR A 198 0.49 -5.16 11.14
C THR A 198 1.54 -4.44 11.99
N ARG A 199 2.28 -3.52 11.38
CA ARG A 199 3.28 -2.72 12.11
C ARG A 199 2.68 -2.00 13.32
N LEU A 200 1.54 -1.35 13.17
CA LEU A 200 0.89 -0.64 14.27
C LEU A 200 0.38 -1.60 15.35
N GLY A 201 -0.17 -2.75 14.97
CA GLY A 201 -0.60 -3.78 15.92
C GLY A 201 0.56 -4.31 16.76
N MET A 202 1.70 -4.60 16.14
CA MET A 202 2.92 -5.02 16.85
C MET A 202 3.42 -3.94 17.82
N LEU A 203 3.42 -2.67 17.42
CA LEU A 203 3.82 -1.55 18.29
C LEU A 203 2.94 -1.45 19.53
N ILE A 204 1.62 -1.67 19.42
CA ILE A 204 0.70 -1.68 20.57
C ILE A 204 1.07 -2.82 21.53
N GLU A 205 1.25 -4.04 21.01
CA GLU A 205 1.62 -5.19 21.83
C GLU A 205 2.96 -4.99 22.53
N ASP A 206 3.99 -4.58 21.80
CA ASP A 206 5.33 -4.41 22.34
C ASP A 206 5.39 -3.31 23.41
N ALA A 207 4.69 -2.19 23.20
CA ALA A 207 4.65 -1.11 24.16
C ALA A 207 3.92 -1.51 25.46
N CYS A 208 2.78 -2.17 25.34
CA CYS A 208 2.03 -2.64 26.53
C CYS A 208 2.85 -3.68 27.32
N ARG A 209 3.45 -4.67 26.63
CA ARG A 209 4.29 -5.68 27.30
C ARG A 209 5.51 -5.05 27.98
N SER A 210 6.17 -4.10 27.32
CA SER A 210 7.34 -3.42 27.90
C SER A 210 6.99 -2.59 29.14
N ALA A 211 5.76 -2.08 29.21
CA ALA A 211 5.24 -1.36 30.36
C ALA A 211 4.66 -2.29 31.45
N GLY A 212 4.65 -3.62 31.25
CA GLY A 212 4.03 -4.58 32.17
C GLY A 212 2.49 -4.52 32.13
N GLU A 213 1.91 -3.95 31.08
CA GLU A 213 0.46 -3.84 30.88
C GLU A 213 -0.05 -4.93 29.93
N THR A 214 -1.28 -5.39 30.14
CA THR A 214 -1.94 -6.30 29.20
C THR A 214 -2.41 -5.52 27.96
N PRO A 215 -2.02 -5.93 26.75
CA PRO A 215 -2.53 -5.31 25.53
C PRO A 215 -4.05 -5.40 25.44
N PRO A 216 -4.74 -4.38 24.87
CA PRO A 216 -6.18 -4.43 24.69
C PRO A 216 -6.57 -5.53 23.69
N VAL A 217 -7.70 -6.17 23.94
CA VAL A 217 -8.26 -7.17 23.04
C VAL A 217 -8.89 -6.46 21.84
N ILE A 218 -8.36 -6.71 20.63
CA ILE A 218 -8.89 -6.13 19.41
C ILE A 218 -10.09 -6.94 18.94
N GLY A 219 -11.28 -6.39 19.13
CA GLY A 219 -12.54 -7.01 18.70
C GLY A 219 -12.82 -6.83 17.21
N ILE A 220 -12.36 -5.73 16.62
CA ILE A 220 -12.53 -5.43 15.19
C ILE A 220 -11.19 -5.04 14.58
N ALA A 221 -10.76 -5.80 13.56
CA ALA A 221 -9.58 -5.48 12.78
C ALA A 221 -9.96 -4.62 11.56
N ALA A 222 -9.50 -3.37 11.52
CA ALA A 222 -9.72 -2.46 10.41
C ALA A 222 -8.48 -2.36 9.52
N SER A 223 -8.66 -2.19 8.21
CA SER A 223 -7.56 -2.08 7.25
C SER A 223 -6.89 -0.69 7.24
N SER A 224 -7.50 0.32 7.87
CA SER A 224 -6.96 1.68 7.95
C SER A 224 -7.53 2.43 9.16
N SER A 225 -6.78 3.42 9.65
CA SER A 225 -7.25 4.31 10.72
C SER A 225 -8.51 5.09 10.31
N LEU A 226 -8.64 5.47 9.04
CA LEU A 226 -9.85 6.13 8.55
C LEU A 226 -11.08 5.24 8.69
N THR A 227 -10.98 3.98 8.25
CA THR A 227 -12.06 2.99 8.39
C THR A 227 -12.40 2.77 9.86
N ALA A 228 -11.40 2.67 10.74
CA ALA A 228 -11.59 2.54 12.18
C ALA A 228 -12.36 3.74 12.75
N CYS A 229 -11.96 4.97 12.45
CA CYS A 229 -12.65 6.20 12.89
C CYS A 229 -14.10 6.25 12.39
N MET A 230 -14.35 5.89 11.13
CA MET A 230 -15.72 5.83 10.59
C MET A 230 -16.60 4.80 11.31
N MET A 231 -16.04 3.67 11.75
CA MET A 231 -16.75 2.69 12.58
C MET A 231 -17.07 3.25 13.97
N VAL A 232 -16.11 3.97 14.59
CA VAL A 232 -16.32 4.64 15.87
C VAL A 232 -17.44 5.66 15.78
N SER A 233 -17.48 6.49 14.74
CA SER A 233 -18.57 7.45 14.47
C SER A 233 -19.94 6.79 14.31
N ARG A 234 -19.99 5.49 14.03
CA ARG A 234 -21.23 4.69 13.95
C ARG A 234 -21.51 3.86 15.20
N GLY A 235 -20.75 4.07 16.28
CA GLY A 235 -20.98 3.41 17.55
C GLY A 235 -20.44 1.98 17.65
N ALA A 236 -19.50 1.59 16.78
CA ALA A 236 -18.93 0.24 16.82
C ALA A 236 -17.92 0.02 17.95
N GLY A 237 -17.53 1.08 18.67
CA GLY A 237 -16.57 0.99 19.78
C GLY A 237 -15.59 2.16 19.81
N LEU A 238 -14.36 1.91 20.26
CA LEU A 238 -13.25 2.84 20.37
C LEU A 238 -12.15 2.40 19.41
N ALA A 239 -11.34 3.31 18.88
CA ALA A 239 -10.28 2.90 17.95
C ALA A 239 -8.89 3.36 18.38
N LEU A 240 -7.90 2.44 18.32
CA LEU A 240 -6.48 2.79 18.40
C LEU A 240 -5.96 3.07 17.00
N VAL A 241 -5.50 4.30 16.79
CA VAL A 241 -5.12 4.82 15.47
C VAL A 241 -3.86 5.67 15.57
N ASP A 242 -3.16 5.79 14.47
CA ASP A 242 -2.07 6.75 14.30
C ASP A 242 -2.63 8.19 14.25
N SER A 243 -2.07 9.10 15.04
CA SER A 243 -2.54 10.49 15.15
C SER A 243 -2.47 11.27 13.82
N SER A 244 -1.74 10.77 12.80
CA SER A 244 -1.78 11.40 11.48
C SER A 244 -3.20 11.41 10.87
N ILE A 245 -4.11 10.55 11.34
CA ILE A 245 -5.50 10.51 10.90
C ILE A 245 -6.24 11.84 11.12
N GLU A 246 -5.86 12.60 12.12
CA GLU A 246 -6.44 13.93 12.40
C GLU A 246 -6.23 14.90 11.23
N ARG A 247 -5.22 14.65 10.40
CA ARG A 247 -4.95 15.44 9.17
C ARG A 247 -5.92 15.11 8.02
N CYS A 248 -6.67 13.99 8.10
CA CYS A 248 -7.61 13.57 7.04
C CYS A 248 -8.85 14.44 6.93
N GLY A 249 -9.19 15.17 7.98
CA GLY A 249 -10.40 16.00 8.02
C GLY A 249 -10.95 16.13 9.43
N LYS A 250 -12.14 16.70 9.52
CA LYS A 250 -12.83 16.87 10.81
C LYS A 250 -13.64 15.63 11.13
N PHE A 251 -13.45 15.12 12.33
CA PHE A 251 -14.29 14.11 12.96
C PHE A 251 -15.01 14.80 14.13
N ASP A 252 -16.05 15.57 13.83
CA ASP A 252 -16.73 16.44 14.81
C ASP A 252 -17.39 15.67 15.95
N ASP A 253 -17.64 14.39 15.74
CA ASP A 253 -18.24 13.45 16.69
C ASP A 253 -17.22 12.61 17.48
N LEU A 254 -15.92 12.78 17.21
CA LEU A 254 -14.84 12.05 17.87
C LEU A 254 -13.89 12.97 18.63
N VAL A 255 -13.34 12.42 19.72
CA VAL A 255 -12.22 13.01 20.46
C VAL A 255 -11.02 12.08 20.34
N PHE A 256 -9.86 12.64 19.99
CA PHE A 256 -8.62 11.90 19.90
C PHE A 256 -7.81 12.14 21.18
N LEU A 257 -7.55 11.06 21.91
CA LEU A 257 -6.84 11.10 23.18
C LEU A 257 -5.54 10.32 23.08
N PRO A 258 -4.41 10.84 23.61
CA PRO A 258 -3.16 10.11 23.63
C PRO A 258 -3.30 8.74 24.28
N PHE A 259 -2.79 7.70 23.64
CA PHE A 259 -2.74 6.35 24.21
C PHE A 259 -1.50 6.18 25.08
N ARG A 260 -1.64 5.42 26.16
CA ARG A 260 -0.55 5.06 27.08
C ARG A 260 -0.51 3.54 27.30
N PRO A 261 0.69 2.95 27.30
CA PRO A 261 2.02 3.57 27.21
C PRO A 261 2.22 4.32 25.89
N ARG A 262 3.06 5.37 25.90
CA ARG A 262 3.34 6.19 24.68
C ARG A 262 3.96 5.33 23.60
N ILE A 263 3.44 5.44 22.39
CA ILE A 263 3.92 4.75 21.20
C ILE A 263 4.23 5.78 20.13
N ASP A 264 5.52 6.03 19.92
CA ASP A 264 5.98 6.90 18.82
C ASP A 264 5.99 6.11 17.52
N ILE A 265 5.44 6.70 16.47
CA ILE A 265 5.27 6.08 15.15
C ILE A 265 6.05 6.91 14.16
N LEU A 266 7.21 6.43 13.75
CA LEU A 266 8.01 7.07 12.71
C LEU A 266 7.44 6.72 11.34
N ILE A 267 7.21 7.73 10.51
CA ILE A 267 6.78 7.60 9.12
C ILE A 267 7.95 8.01 8.22
N GLN A 268 8.21 7.20 7.21
CA GLN A 268 9.33 7.39 6.27
C GLN A 268 8.84 7.52 4.83
N LEU A 269 9.55 8.32 4.05
CA LEU A 269 9.50 8.28 2.59
C LEU A 269 10.44 7.17 2.11
N ILE A 270 9.98 6.35 1.17
CA ILE A 270 10.76 5.27 0.60
C ILE A 270 10.92 5.46 -0.91
N PHE A 271 12.11 5.15 -1.42
CA PHE A 271 12.47 5.34 -2.83
C PHE A 271 13.26 4.14 -3.31
N PRO A 272 13.18 3.77 -4.60
CA PRO A 272 14.09 2.80 -5.18
C PRO A 272 15.54 3.31 -5.08
N ARG A 273 16.46 2.50 -4.51
CA ARG A 273 17.86 2.90 -4.26
C ARG A 273 18.62 3.22 -5.55
N ASP A 274 18.51 2.37 -6.55
CA ASP A 274 19.33 2.42 -7.77
C ASP A 274 18.69 3.24 -8.90
N ARG A 275 17.78 4.16 -8.57
CA ARG A 275 17.08 4.98 -9.56
C ARG A 275 17.18 6.47 -9.23
N PRO A 276 17.65 7.32 -10.17
CA PRO A 276 17.57 8.76 -10.00
C PRO A 276 16.11 9.20 -9.83
N ARG A 277 15.85 10.00 -8.80
CA ARG A 277 14.51 10.52 -8.54
C ARG A 277 14.12 11.57 -9.59
N SER A 278 12.92 11.46 -10.13
CA SER A 278 12.39 12.45 -11.06
C SER A 278 12.27 13.84 -10.41
N ARG A 279 12.12 14.88 -11.21
CA ARG A 279 11.86 16.25 -10.68
C ARG A 279 10.58 16.28 -9.84
N ALA A 280 9.52 15.62 -10.30
CA ALA A 280 8.24 15.56 -9.60
C ALA A 280 8.36 14.83 -8.26
N THR A 281 9.08 13.69 -8.22
CA THR A 281 9.37 12.94 -6.99
C THR A 281 10.11 13.82 -5.97
N ARG A 282 11.18 14.50 -6.41
CA ARG A 282 11.94 15.42 -5.53
C ARG A 282 11.08 16.59 -5.01
N GLN A 283 10.26 17.19 -5.88
CA GLN A 283 9.39 18.29 -5.49
C GLN A 283 8.37 17.86 -4.43
N LEU A 284 7.71 16.71 -4.63
CA LEU A 284 6.74 16.19 -3.68
C LEU A 284 7.40 15.86 -2.34
N ALA A 285 8.51 15.11 -2.37
CA ALA A 285 9.25 14.73 -1.15
C ALA A 285 9.71 15.95 -0.35
N ASN A 286 10.29 16.95 -1.03
CA ASN A 286 10.74 18.19 -0.38
C ASN A 286 9.59 19.00 0.21
N TRP A 287 8.44 19.04 -0.49
CA TRP A 287 7.25 19.70 0.04
C TRP A 287 6.74 18.98 1.30
N MET A 288 6.67 17.66 1.28
CA MET A 288 6.23 16.87 2.43
C MET A 288 7.14 17.10 3.64
N LYS A 289 8.47 17.00 3.46
CA LYS A 289 9.45 17.26 4.54
C LYS A 289 9.36 18.68 5.12
N LYS A 290 8.99 19.66 4.31
CA LYS A 290 8.85 21.05 4.76
C LYS A 290 7.57 21.30 5.56
N LYS A 291 6.58 20.40 5.45
CA LYS A 291 5.26 20.50 6.07
C LYS A 291 5.00 19.40 7.13
N ALA A 292 5.93 18.45 7.27
CA ALA A 292 5.97 17.49 8.36
C ALA A 292 6.39 18.17 9.69
#